data_8d7e586a22ac94b416d101893130bf06
#
_entry.id   8d7e586a22ac94b416d101893130bf06
#
_cell.length_a   1.000
_cell.length_b   1.000
_cell.length_c   1.000
_cell.angle_alpha   90.00
_cell.angle_beta   90.00
_cell.angle_gamma   90.00
#
_symmetry.space_group_name_H-M   'P 1'
#
loop_
_entity.id
_entity.type
_entity.pdbx_description
1 polymer ?
#
loop_
_entity_poly.entity_id
_entity_poly.type
_entity_poly.pdbx_seq_one_letter_code
_entity_poly.pdbx_strand_id
1 'polypeptide(L)'
;MKKLILFSLICLASIAARAQESGIKGTWTGKLNVFGNELTLVFHLDSVDCTLDSPDQGIKGVPAKLERTDIGIKVAIPSINAIYEGVNMGDSVTGTFKQHGQPFSLTLKPGLVKRNRPQTPAPPYPYQTQEVSFNNGDAVLKGTFVTPEKVSPQTPVLLMVTGSGLQNRDEEFFEHKPFAVIADALARQGIATLRYDDRGFGESKGDLVNVTTEDFKNDALAGVELLRKQFKHVGILGHSEGGTIGLMLAAEGKVDFVISLAGMVVSGEKTLMEQNRWTLQQSLYPQDVIDRYCTALESLFDELKAGRNPEPTVHDLPTELEKNLQLAQAQSSTPYMRHFLALDLSDRLGKITCPVLALNGTKDRQVNGEENLNALRNGLAGQKEIRVIEGVNHLFQHCNTGNPSEYKDIEETFAPNALEIIVAWMKKR
;
A
#
# COMPACT_ATOMS: atom_id res chain seq x y z
N MET A 1 -55.97 -68.69 36.82
CA MET A 1 -55.67 -67.29 36.61
C MET A 1 -54.16 -67.10 36.52
N LYS A 2 -53.62 -67.01 35.29
CA LYS A 2 -52.18 -66.90 35.02
C LYS A 2 -51.88 -65.42 34.81
N LYS A 3 -51.02 -64.78 35.67
CA LYS A 3 -50.55 -63.45 35.50
C LYS A 3 -49.35 -63.43 34.50
N LEU A 4 -49.52 -62.73 33.42
CA LEU A 4 -48.51 -62.49 32.44
C LEU A 4 -47.66 -61.31 32.93
N ILE A 5 -46.34 -61.51 33.14
CA ILE A 5 -45.38 -60.47 33.47
C ILE A 5 -44.74 -60.05 32.13
N LEU A 6 -45.01 -58.81 31.73
CA LEU A 6 -44.44 -58.19 30.55
C LEU A 6 -43.10 -57.62 30.90
N PHE A 7 -41.99 -58.17 30.40
CA PHE A 7 -40.65 -57.64 30.49
C PHE A 7 -40.45 -56.58 29.37
N SER A 8 -40.41 -55.31 29.73
CA SER A 8 -40.01 -54.23 28.79
C SER A 8 -38.49 -54.13 28.71
N LEU A 9 -37.95 -54.50 27.57
CA LEU A 9 -36.54 -54.30 27.21
C LEU A 9 -36.36 -52.83 26.89
N ILE A 10 -35.67 -52.07 27.77
CA ILE A 10 -35.20 -50.72 27.46
C ILE A 10 -33.90 -50.89 26.67
N CYS A 11 -33.97 -50.72 25.36
CA CYS A 11 -32.78 -50.51 24.53
C CYS A 11 -32.20 -49.13 24.83
N LEU A 12 -31.13 -49.06 25.63
CA LEU A 12 -30.25 -47.92 25.66
C LEU A 12 -29.50 -47.82 24.33
N ALA A 13 -30.03 -47.05 23.41
CA ALA A 13 -29.24 -46.58 22.27
C ALA A 13 -28.26 -45.55 22.78
N SER A 14 -27.01 -45.97 22.98
CA SER A 14 -25.89 -45.07 23.16
C SER A 14 -25.72 -44.27 21.85
N ILE A 15 -26.27 -43.07 21.82
CA ILE A 15 -25.92 -42.07 20.80
C ILE A 15 -24.47 -41.69 21.08
N ALA A 16 -23.54 -42.35 20.41
CA ALA A 16 -22.22 -41.86 20.25
C ALA A 16 -22.35 -40.58 19.44
N ALA A 17 -22.32 -39.42 20.12
CA ALA A 17 -22.11 -38.13 19.47
C ALA A 17 -20.72 -38.23 18.82
N ARG A 18 -20.69 -38.59 17.54
CA ARG A 18 -19.51 -38.31 16.71
C ARG A 18 -19.37 -36.81 16.74
N ALA A 19 -18.30 -36.31 17.36
CA ALA A 19 -17.84 -34.96 17.14
C ALA A 19 -17.74 -34.80 15.60
N GLN A 20 -18.68 -34.09 15.02
CA GLN A 20 -18.65 -33.74 13.62
C GLN A 20 -17.45 -32.81 13.51
N GLU A 21 -16.34 -33.28 12.93
CA GLU A 21 -15.21 -32.39 12.63
C GLU A 21 -15.81 -31.17 11.97
N SER A 22 -15.59 -30.01 12.60
CA SER A 22 -16.10 -28.74 12.07
C SER A 22 -15.60 -28.63 10.64
N GLY A 23 -16.49 -28.70 9.65
CA GLY A 23 -16.17 -28.75 8.21
C GLY A 23 -15.53 -27.47 7.68
N ILE A 24 -14.91 -26.67 8.55
CA ILE A 24 -14.23 -25.42 8.23
C ILE A 24 -12.85 -25.77 7.68
N LYS A 25 -12.79 -25.96 6.35
CA LYS A 25 -11.53 -26.16 5.57
C LYS A 25 -11.54 -25.28 4.34
N GLY A 26 -10.35 -25.09 3.73
CA GLY A 26 -10.18 -24.29 2.52
C GLY A 26 -10.09 -22.81 2.80
N THR A 27 -10.46 -22.03 1.81
CA THR A 27 -10.38 -20.58 1.86
C THR A 27 -11.66 -19.97 2.40
N TRP A 28 -11.51 -19.04 3.34
CA TRP A 28 -12.61 -18.31 3.98
C TRP A 28 -12.33 -16.83 3.96
N THR A 29 -13.29 -16.01 3.53
CA THR A 29 -13.11 -14.56 3.38
C THR A 29 -14.09 -13.81 4.27
N GLY A 30 -13.60 -12.75 4.92
CA GLY A 30 -14.43 -11.84 5.70
C GLY A 30 -13.98 -10.39 5.55
N LYS A 31 -14.87 -9.46 5.91
CA LYS A 31 -14.62 -8.03 5.88
C LYS A 31 -14.51 -7.51 7.31
N LEU A 32 -13.33 -6.97 7.62
CA LEU A 32 -13.02 -6.37 8.91
C LEU A 32 -13.20 -4.86 8.83
N ASN A 33 -14.10 -4.29 9.64
CA ASN A 33 -14.21 -2.84 9.73
C ASN A 33 -13.28 -2.31 10.82
N VAL A 34 -12.27 -1.55 10.42
CA VAL A 34 -11.29 -0.92 11.30
C VAL A 34 -11.51 0.60 11.25
N PHE A 35 -12.21 1.14 12.23
CA PHE A 35 -12.50 2.57 12.33
C PHE A 35 -13.11 3.20 11.06
N GLY A 36 -14.07 2.51 10.44
CA GLY A 36 -14.73 2.96 9.21
C GLY A 36 -14.06 2.49 7.92
N ASN A 37 -12.86 1.97 7.97
CA ASN A 37 -12.18 1.36 6.84
C ASN A 37 -12.46 -0.15 6.80
N GLU A 38 -12.93 -0.64 5.66
CA GLU A 38 -13.22 -2.06 5.47
C GLU A 38 -12.01 -2.75 4.83
N LEU A 39 -11.44 -3.74 5.52
CA LEU A 39 -10.36 -4.59 5.05
C LEU A 39 -10.86 -6.00 4.79
N THR A 40 -10.50 -6.56 3.65
CA THR A 40 -10.75 -7.97 3.33
C THR A 40 -9.66 -8.83 3.95
N LEU A 41 -10.07 -9.83 4.74
CA LEU A 41 -9.18 -10.85 5.27
C LEU A 41 -9.53 -12.20 4.66
N VAL A 42 -8.52 -12.94 4.21
CA VAL A 42 -8.65 -14.26 3.60
C VAL A 42 -7.86 -15.27 4.42
N PHE A 43 -8.55 -16.24 5.00
CA PHE A 43 -7.95 -17.30 5.79
C PHE A 43 -7.88 -18.60 4.95
N HIS A 44 -6.69 -19.21 4.86
CA HIS A 44 -6.46 -20.50 4.21
C HIS A 44 -6.35 -21.60 5.28
N LEU A 45 -7.47 -22.24 5.61
CA LEU A 45 -7.65 -23.09 6.79
C LEU A 45 -7.50 -24.60 6.49
N ASP A 46 -6.53 -24.98 5.68
CA ASP A 46 -6.36 -26.39 5.24
C ASP A 46 -5.69 -27.26 6.30
N SER A 47 -4.78 -26.71 7.09
CA SER A 47 -4.01 -27.42 8.11
C SER A 47 -3.86 -26.59 9.40
N VAL A 48 -3.20 -27.17 10.42
CA VAL A 48 -2.86 -26.45 11.67
C VAL A 48 -1.97 -25.26 11.38
N ASP A 49 -0.98 -25.43 10.52
CA ASP A 49 -0.20 -24.35 9.92
C ASP A 49 -1.00 -23.78 8.76
N CYS A 50 -1.60 -22.64 8.98
CA CYS A 50 -2.47 -21.96 8.03
C CYS A 50 -1.91 -20.57 7.70
N THR A 51 -2.55 -19.85 6.80
CA THR A 51 -2.13 -18.50 6.43
C THR A 51 -3.30 -17.53 6.40
N LEU A 52 -2.96 -16.25 6.58
CA LEU A 52 -3.85 -15.11 6.42
C LEU A 52 -3.32 -14.23 5.28
N ASP A 53 -4.22 -13.80 4.38
CA ASP A 53 -3.96 -12.76 3.41
C ASP A 53 -4.77 -11.49 3.76
N SER A 54 -4.23 -10.34 3.42
CA SER A 54 -4.95 -9.05 3.39
C SER A 54 -4.78 -8.45 1.98
N PRO A 55 -5.63 -8.85 1.01
CA PRO A 55 -5.48 -8.42 -0.37
C PRO A 55 -5.64 -6.91 -0.58
N ASP A 56 -6.36 -6.24 0.32
CA ASP A 56 -6.53 -4.78 0.29
C ASP A 56 -5.22 -4.04 0.62
N GLN A 57 -4.27 -4.72 1.25
CA GLN A 57 -2.96 -4.23 1.64
C GLN A 57 -1.82 -4.90 0.86
N GLY A 58 -2.12 -5.71 -0.15
CA GLY A 58 -1.13 -6.47 -0.91
C GLY A 58 -0.40 -7.56 -0.10
N ILE A 59 -0.87 -7.87 1.11
CA ILE A 59 -0.23 -8.82 2.03
C ILE A 59 -0.74 -10.22 1.75
N LYS A 60 0.19 -11.20 1.63
CA LYS A 60 -0.12 -12.61 1.37
C LYS A 60 0.72 -13.55 2.24
N GLY A 61 0.12 -14.69 2.58
CA GLY A 61 0.82 -15.80 3.20
C GLY A 61 1.31 -15.52 4.63
N VAL A 62 0.68 -14.62 5.38
CA VAL A 62 1.05 -14.37 6.77
C VAL A 62 0.87 -15.66 7.59
N PRO A 63 1.92 -16.22 8.20
CA PRO A 63 1.83 -17.47 8.95
C PRO A 63 0.87 -17.36 10.13
N ALA A 64 0.00 -18.34 10.26
CA ALA A 64 -0.99 -18.43 11.32
C ALA A 64 -1.11 -19.87 11.86
N LYS A 65 -1.70 -20.01 13.03
CA LYS A 65 -1.96 -21.31 13.68
C LYS A 65 -3.44 -21.48 13.91
N LEU A 66 -3.99 -22.57 13.38
CA LEU A 66 -5.39 -22.93 13.49
C LEU A 66 -5.60 -23.96 14.60
N GLU A 67 -6.49 -23.66 15.52
CA GLU A 67 -7.06 -24.59 16.50
C GLU A 67 -8.56 -24.76 16.18
N ARG A 68 -9.02 -26.01 16.08
CA ARG A 68 -10.44 -26.33 15.93
C ARG A 68 -11.04 -26.60 17.30
N THR A 69 -12.16 -25.97 17.58
CA THR A 69 -12.92 -26.17 18.83
C THR A 69 -14.22 -26.92 18.54
N ASP A 70 -14.91 -27.36 19.58
CA ASP A 70 -16.21 -28.07 19.45
C ASP A 70 -17.28 -27.23 18.72
N ILE A 71 -17.17 -25.91 18.77
CA ILE A 71 -18.17 -24.98 18.22
C ILE A 71 -17.65 -24.10 17.06
N GLY A 72 -16.35 -24.17 16.73
CA GLY A 72 -15.78 -23.30 15.69
C GLY A 72 -14.27 -23.38 15.56
N ILE A 73 -13.63 -22.23 15.42
CA ILE A 73 -12.17 -22.11 15.22
C ILE A 73 -11.56 -20.98 16.04
N LYS A 74 -10.27 -21.17 16.32
CA LYS A 74 -9.37 -20.12 16.83
C LYS A 74 -8.15 -20.06 15.93
N VAL A 75 -7.82 -18.86 15.43
CA VAL A 75 -6.66 -18.64 14.56
C VAL A 75 -5.76 -17.59 15.20
N ALA A 76 -4.54 -17.99 15.55
CA ALA A 76 -3.52 -17.08 16.08
C ALA A 76 -2.58 -16.62 14.97
N ILE A 77 -2.31 -15.32 14.89
CA ILE A 77 -1.42 -14.68 13.91
C ILE A 77 -0.33 -13.89 14.68
N PRO A 78 0.75 -14.56 15.14
CA PRO A 78 1.71 -13.95 16.06
C PRO A 78 2.45 -12.75 15.49
N SER A 79 2.79 -12.75 14.21
CA SER A 79 3.56 -11.69 13.56
C SER A 79 2.90 -10.31 13.60
N ILE A 80 1.56 -10.27 13.72
CA ILE A 80 0.78 -9.04 13.80
C ILE A 80 0.04 -8.90 15.14
N ASN A 81 0.43 -9.73 16.14
CA ASN A 81 -0.22 -9.79 17.46
C ASN A 81 -1.74 -9.83 17.37
N ALA A 82 -2.26 -10.75 16.52
CA ALA A 82 -3.70 -10.90 16.30
C ALA A 82 -4.19 -12.31 16.59
N ILE A 83 -5.47 -12.41 16.91
CA ILE A 83 -6.19 -13.66 17.12
C ILE A 83 -7.63 -13.53 16.63
N TYR A 84 -8.11 -14.54 15.90
CA TYR A 84 -9.52 -14.67 15.54
C TYR A 84 -10.14 -15.85 16.30
N GLU A 85 -11.28 -15.61 16.93
CA GLU A 85 -12.10 -16.63 17.59
C GLU A 85 -13.51 -16.56 17.02
N GLY A 86 -13.95 -17.64 16.34
CA GLY A 86 -15.23 -17.66 15.65
C GLY A 86 -16.00 -18.96 15.84
N VAL A 87 -17.32 -18.83 15.89
CA VAL A 87 -18.30 -19.93 16.02
C VAL A 87 -18.82 -20.31 14.64
N ASN A 88 -18.90 -21.59 14.36
CA ASN A 88 -19.47 -22.14 13.13
C ASN A 88 -20.99 -21.98 13.13
N MET A 89 -21.50 -21.23 12.16
CA MET A 89 -22.94 -21.01 11.97
C MET A 89 -23.51 -21.84 10.81
N GLY A 90 -22.70 -22.78 10.27
CA GLY A 90 -23.06 -23.63 9.14
C GLY A 90 -22.55 -23.08 7.81
N ASP A 91 -23.07 -21.97 7.33
CA ASP A 91 -22.68 -21.28 6.09
C ASP A 91 -21.63 -20.18 6.32
N SER A 92 -21.31 -19.88 7.56
CA SER A 92 -20.39 -18.82 7.95
C SER A 92 -19.70 -19.15 9.29
N VAL A 93 -18.62 -18.43 9.58
CA VAL A 93 -17.96 -18.45 10.89
C VAL A 93 -17.99 -17.01 11.42
N THR A 94 -18.75 -16.80 12.49
CA THR A 94 -18.93 -15.46 13.07
C THR A 94 -18.19 -15.35 14.39
N GLY A 95 -17.42 -14.28 14.55
CA GLY A 95 -16.59 -14.12 15.75
C GLY A 95 -15.94 -12.77 15.90
N THR A 96 -14.82 -12.78 16.66
CA THR A 96 -14.08 -11.59 17.00
C THR A 96 -12.63 -11.73 16.53
N PHE A 97 -12.16 -10.78 15.74
CA PHE A 97 -10.76 -10.57 15.44
C PHE A 97 -10.18 -9.55 16.42
N LYS A 98 -9.19 -9.95 17.20
CA LYS A 98 -8.49 -9.06 18.14
C LYS A 98 -7.10 -8.79 17.63
N GLN A 99 -6.71 -7.51 17.52
CA GLN A 99 -5.35 -7.12 17.17
C GLN A 99 -4.85 -6.09 18.19
N HIS A 100 -3.67 -6.33 18.77
CA HIS A 100 -3.10 -5.52 19.85
C HIS A 100 -4.10 -5.29 21.01
N GLY A 101 -4.97 -6.29 21.28
CA GLY A 101 -6.01 -6.22 22.30
C GLY A 101 -7.31 -5.53 21.88
N GLN A 102 -7.35 -4.86 20.74
CA GLN A 102 -8.56 -4.22 20.22
C GLN A 102 -9.46 -5.25 19.50
N PRO A 103 -10.73 -5.39 19.91
CA PRO A 103 -11.66 -6.34 19.30
C PRO A 103 -12.42 -5.71 18.12
N PHE A 104 -12.59 -6.50 17.05
CA PHE A 104 -13.39 -6.18 15.88
C PHE A 104 -14.29 -7.36 15.53
N SER A 105 -15.55 -7.12 15.19
CA SER A 105 -16.43 -8.17 14.68
C SER A 105 -16.00 -8.62 13.30
N LEU A 106 -15.94 -9.94 13.08
CA LEU A 106 -15.59 -10.52 11.78
C LEU A 106 -16.42 -11.77 11.50
N THR A 107 -17.09 -11.78 10.37
CA THR A 107 -17.80 -12.95 9.85
C THR A 107 -17.09 -13.44 8.59
N LEU A 108 -16.66 -14.71 8.61
CA LEU A 108 -16.04 -15.37 7.47
C LEU A 108 -17.10 -16.16 6.69
N LYS A 109 -17.02 -16.11 5.37
CA LYS A 109 -17.79 -16.93 4.43
C LYS A 109 -16.85 -17.80 3.60
N PRO A 110 -17.26 -19.01 3.19
CA PRO A 110 -16.42 -19.87 2.38
C PRO A 110 -16.17 -19.27 1.00
N GLY A 111 -14.95 -19.47 0.48
CA GLY A 111 -14.53 -19.03 -0.84
C GLY A 111 -13.70 -17.75 -0.83
N LEU A 112 -13.13 -17.46 -2.01
CA LEU A 112 -12.35 -16.26 -2.29
C LEU A 112 -13.24 -15.25 -3.02
N VAL A 113 -13.34 -14.04 -2.50
CA VAL A 113 -13.91 -12.91 -3.25
C VAL A 113 -12.80 -12.32 -4.10
N LYS A 114 -12.82 -12.60 -5.41
CA LYS A 114 -11.86 -12.07 -6.37
C LYS A 114 -12.41 -10.80 -7.01
N ARG A 115 -11.64 -9.71 -6.98
CA ARG A 115 -11.99 -8.49 -7.70
C ARG A 115 -11.61 -8.61 -9.17
N ASN A 116 -12.38 -7.97 -10.04
CA ASN A 116 -12.04 -7.87 -11.45
C ASN A 116 -10.94 -6.80 -11.65
N ARG A 117 -9.78 -7.22 -12.18
CA ARG A 117 -8.62 -6.35 -12.48
C ARG A 117 -8.13 -6.65 -13.89
N PRO A 118 -8.89 -6.21 -14.91
CA PRO A 118 -8.68 -6.66 -16.29
C PRO A 118 -7.35 -6.22 -16.89
N GLN A 119 -6.71 -5.17 -16.35
CA GLN A 119 -5.42 -4.69 -16.83
C GLN A 119 -4.21 -5.46 -16.26
N THR A 120 -4.41 -6.31 -15.25
CA THR A 120 -3.31 -7.09 -14.67
C THR A 120 -2.71 -8.01 -15.73
N PRO A 121 -1.40 -7.87 -16.07
CA PRO A 121 -0.77 -8.69 -17.09
C PRO A 121 -0.79 -10.17 -16.73
N ALA A 122 -1.04 -11.02 -17.72
CA ALA A 122 -1.03 -12.46 -17.56
C ALA A 122 -0.16 -13.12 -18.65
N PRO A 123 0.56 -14.23 -18.33
CA PRO A 123 1.33 -14.95 -19.31
C PRO A 123 0.43 -15.60 -20.41
N PRO A 124 0.98 -15.86 -21.62
CA PRO A 124 2.38 -15.68 -22.01
C PRO A 124 2.72 -14.21 -22.30
N TYR A 125 3.92 -13.76 -21.84
CA TYR A 125 4.40 -12.41 -22.10
C TYR A 125 5.24 -12.35 -23.40
N PRO A 126 5.16 -11.27 -24.20
CA PRO A 126 6.03 -11.06 -25.37
C PRO A 126 7.40 -10.43 -24.98
N TYR A 127 7.80 -10.56 -23.72
CA TYR A 127 9.02 -10.02 -23.13
C TYR A 127 9.53 -11.00 -22.06
N GLN A 128 10.75 -10.78 -21.58
CA GLN A 128 11.36 -11.64 -20.57
C GLN A 128 11.17 -11.05 -19.17
N THR A 129 11.01 -11.92 -18.18
CA THR A 129 10.99 -11.57 -16.77
C THR A 129 12.04 -12.37 -16.01
N GLN A 130 12.78 -11.71 -15.14
CA GLN A 130 13.82 -12.33 -14.33
C GLN A 130 13.73 -11.82 -12.89
N GLU A 131 13.77 -12.75 -11.93
CA GLU A 131 13.93 -12.39 -10.53
C GLU A 131 15.38 -11.95 -10.28
N VAL A 132 15.53 -10.83 -9.59
CA VAL A 132 16.83 -10.24 -9.26
C VAL A 132 16.92 -9.92 -7.79
N SER A 133 18.16 -9.79 -7.32
CA SER A 133 18.46 -9.35 -5.96
C SER A 133 19.60 -8.36 -5.96
N PHE A 134 19.52 -7.33 -5.14
CA PHE A 134 20.57 -6.36 -4.92
C PHE A 134 20.59 -5.91 -3.45
N ASN A 135 21.67 -5.31 -3.00
CA ASN A 135 21.87 -4.99 -1.61
C ASN A 135 22.11 -3.49 -1.41
N ASN A 136 21.60 -2.97 -0.30
CA ASN A 136 22.00 -1.68 0.27
C ASN A 136 22.34 -1.89 1.74
N GLY A 137 23.62 -1.91 2.08
CA GLY A 137 24.08 -2.28 3.41
C GLY A 137 23.62 -3.70 3.79
N ASP A 138 22.84 -3.79 4.87
CA ASP A 138 22.24 -5.02 5.37
C ASP A 138 20.93 -5.40 4.67
N ALA A 139 20.30 -4.44 3.97
CA ALA A 139 19.08 -4.73 3.23
C ALA A 139 19.38 -5.58 1.98
N VAL A 140 18.58 -6.63 1.80
CA VAL A 140 18.58 -7.50 0.61
C VAL A 140 17.27 -7.31 -0.11
N LEU A 141 17.31 -6.59 -1.22
CA LEU A 141 16.14 -6.21 -2.00
C LEU A 141 15.88 -7.24 -3.11
N LYS A 142 14.66 -7.68 -3.24
CA LYS A 142 14.18 -8.63 -4.24
C LYS A 142 13.27 -7.92 -5.23
N GLY A 143 13.42 -8.26 -6.49
CA GLY A 143 12.64 -7.60 -7.53
C GLY A 143 12.49 -8.40 -8.79
N THR A 144 11.60 -7.94 -9.66
CA THR A 144 11.38 -8.51 -10.99
C THR A 144 11.91 -7.53 -12.04
N PHE A 145 12.89 -7.99 -12.79
CA PHE A 145 13.43 -7.29 -13.94
C PHE A 145 12.69 -7.73 -15.19
N VAL A 146 12.13 -6.77 -15.91
CA VAL A 146 11.41 -6.99 -17.17
C VAL A 146 12.21 -6.38 -18.31
N THR A 147 12.52 -7.19 -19.31
CA THR A 147 13.27 -6.77 -20.50
C THR A 147 12.49 -7.03 -21.77
N PRO A 148 12.48 -6.10 -22.74
CA PRO A 148 11.89 -6.34 -24.04
C PRO A 148 12.65 -7.48 -24.76
N GLU A 149 12.03 -8.02 -25.82
CA GLU A 149 12.64 -9.10 -26.62
C GLU A 149 14.05 -8.76 -27.13
N LYS A 150 14.23 -7.50 -27.54
CA LYS A 150 15.53 -6.98 -27.96
C LYS A 150 16.03 -5.96 -26.96
N VAL A 151 17.13 -6.28 -26.30
CA VAL A 151 17.77 -5.44 -25.29
C VAL A 151 19.22 -5.18 -25.66
N SER A 152 19.67 -3.96 -25.38
CA SER A 152 21.06 -3.53 -25.58
C SER A 152 21.47 -2.55 -24.49
N PRO A 153 22.74 -2.18 -24.35
CA PRO A 153 23.17 -1.13 -23.42
C PRO A 153 22.53 0.24 -23.68
N GLN A 154 21.95 0.47 -24.85
CA GLN A 154 21.24 1.70 -25.23
C GLN A 154 19.75 1.64 -24.92
N THR A 155 19.20 0.46 -24.57
CA THR A 155 17.80 0.33 -24.17
C THR A 155 17.56 1.18 -22.93
N PRO A 156 16.59 2.11 -22.93
CA PRO A 156 16.27 2.87 -21.74
C PRO A 156 15.65 1.95 -20.68
N VAL A 157 16.04 2.16 -19.44
CA VAL A 157 15.54 1.36 -18.32
C VAL A 157 15.06 2.26 -17.17
N LEU A 158 13.96 1.87 -16.54
CA LEU A 158 13.38 2.51 -15.38
C LEU A 158 13.48 1.61 -14.15
N LEU A 159 14.03 2.14 -13.07
CA LEU A 159 13.74 1.64 -11.73
C LEU A 159 12.39 2.18 -11.30
N MET A 160 11.50 1.33 -10.81
CA MET A 160 10.19 1.74 -10.33
C MET A 160 10.19 1.76 -8.80
N VAL A 161 9.81 2.90 -8.21
CA VAL A 161 9.89 3.19 -6.77
C VAL A 161 8.48 3.49 -6.25
N THR A 162 8.04 2.70 -5.28
CA THR A 162 6.70 2.75 -4.68
C THR A 162 6.48 3.99 -3.81
N GLY A 163 5.21 4.27 -3.48
CA GLY A 163 4.82 5.34 -2.58
C GLY A 163 5.06 5.01 -1.10
N SER A 164 4.55 5.88 -0.23
CA SER A 164 4.70 5.78 1.22
C SER A 164 4.12 4.49 1.80
N GLY A 165 4.78 3.99 2.85
CA GLY A 165 4.47 2.70 3.46
C GLY A 165 5.26 1.57 2.82
N LEU A 166 5.23 0.39 3.45
CA LEU A 166 5.92 -0.77 2.92
C LEU A 166 5.06 -1.46 1.87
N GLN A 167 5.60 -1.61 0.66
CA GLN A 167 4.86 -2.12 -0.47
C GLN A 167 5.64 -3.21 -1.22
N ASN A 168 4.89 -4.08 -1.90
CA ASN A 168 5.51 -5.02 -2.83
C ASN A 168 5.86 -4.34 -4.16
N ARG A 169 6.66 -5.02 -4.97
CA ARG A 169 7.17 -4.56 -6.27
C ARG A 169 6.10 -4.14 -7.29
N ASP A 170 4.85 -4.55 -7.09
CA ASP A 170 3.73 -4.22 -7.97
C ASP A 170 2.95 -2.99 -7.49
N GLU A 171 3.32 -2.43 -6.30
CA GLU A 171 2.55 -1.40 -5.61
C GLU A 171 1.09 -1.86 -5.44
N GLU A 172 0.93 -3.11 -4.96
CA GLU A 172 -0.37 -3.79 -4.94
C GLU A 172 -1.27 -3.23 -3.84
N PHE A 173 -2.40 -2.66 -4.25
CA PHE A 173 -3.40 -2.11 -3.37
C PHE A 173 -4.81 -2.50 -3.85
N PHE A 174 -5.62 -3.12 -3.02
CA PHE A 174 -6.92 -3.68 -3.42
C PHE A 174 -6.86 -4.60 -4.66
N GLU A 175 -5.82 -5.42 -4.78
CA GLU A 175 -5.52 -6.29 -5.93
C GLU A 175 -5.18 -5.53 -7.24
N HIS A 176 -5.13 -4.22 -7.22
CA HIS A 176 -4.51 -3.44 -8.30
C HIS A 176 -3.01 -3.59 -8.28
N LYS A 177 -2.40 -3.69 -9.46
CA LYS A 177 -0.95 -3.83 -9.64
C LYS A 177 -0.44 -2.79 -10.64
N PRO A 178 -0.49 -1.50 -10.28
CA PRO A 178 -0.18 -0.43 -11.22
C PRO A 178 1.22 -0.56 -11.81
N PHE A 179 2.22 -0.93 -11.03
CA PHE A 179 3.58 -1.08 -11.54
C PHE A 179 3.72 -2.28 -12.50
N ALA A 180 2.97 -3.37 -12.30
CA ALA A 180 2.93 -4.46 -13.26
C ALA A 180 2.32 -4.01 -14.60
N VAL A 181 1.22 -3.23 -14.55
CA VAL A 181 0.54 -2.68 -15.74
C VAL A 181 1.46 -1.74 -16.52
N ILE A 182 2.14 -0.82 -15.83
CA ILE A 182 3.08 0.11 -16.46
C ILE A 182 4.27 -0.64 -17.06
N ALA A 183 4.84 -1.62 -16.34
CA ALA A 183 5.97 -2.41 -16.81
C ALA A 183 5.64 -3.24 -18.05
N ASP A 184 4.45 -3.86 -18.11
CA ASP A 184 3.97 -4.58 -19.31
C ASP A 184 3.86 -3.63 -20.52
N ALA A 185 3.23 -2.48 -20.33
CA ALA A 185 3.09 -1.52 -21.42
C ALA A 185 4.43 -0.99 -21.95
N LEU A 186 5.39 -0.71 -21.05
CA LEU A 186 6.71 -0.25 -21.40
C LEU A 186 7.54 -1.34 -22.11
N ALA A 187 7.51 -2.59 -21.62
CA ALA A 187 8.23 -3.70 -22.21
C ALA A 187 7.78 -3.99 -23.64
N ARG A 188 6.47 -3.93 -23.92
CA ARG A 188 5.90 -4.03 -25.27
C ARG A 188 6.38 -2.93 -26.22
N GLN A 189 6.93 -1.85 -25.68
CA GLN A 189 7.45 -0.71 -26.45
C GLN A 189 8.99 -0.62 -26.44
N GLY A 190 9.67 -1.68 -26.00
CA GLY A 190 11.12 -1.75 -26.04
C GLY A 190 11.84 -1.09 -24.86
N ILE A 191 11.16 -0.85 -23.74
CA ILE A 191 11.69 -0.19 -22.55
C ILE A 191 11.77 -1.22 -21.42
N ALA A 192 12.93 -1.32 -20.76
CA ALA A 192 13.12 -2.21 -19.63
C ALA A 192 12.69 -1.57 -18.30
N THR A 193 12.29 -2.41 -17.34
CA THR A 193 11.92 -1.94 -16.01
C THR A 193 12.40 -2.89 -14.91
N LEU A 194 12.80 -2.33 -13.76
CA LEU A 194 13.05 -3.08 -12.54
C LEU A 194 12.08 -2.59 -11.46
N ARG A 195 11.29 -3.51 -10.92
CA ARG A 195 10.40 -3.31 -9.78
C ARG A 195 10.93 -4.13 -8.61
N TYR A 196 10.89 -3.61 -7.39
CA TYR A 196 11.40 -4.31 -6.21
C TYR A 196 10.46 -4.14 -5.02
N ASP A 197 10.47 -5.13 -4.12
CA ASP A 197 9.79 -5.06 -2.84
C ASP A 197 10.59 -4.16 -1.91
N ASP A 198 9.92 -3.31 -1.14
CA ASP A 198 10.57 -2.45 -0.16
C ASP A 198 11.32 -3.26 0.89
N ARG A 199 12.37 -2.67 1.51
CA ARG A 199 13.09 -3.32 2.60
C ARG A 199 12.13 -3.82 3.68
N GLY A 200 12.33 -5.07 4.14
CA GLY A 200 11.51 -5.69 5.18
C GLY A 200 10.09 -6.04 4.75
N PHE A 201 9.76 -5.95 3.45
CA PHE A 201 8.45 -6.32 2.92
C PHE A 201 8.56 -7.33 1.76
N GLY A 202 7.48 -8.10 1.53
CA GLY A 202 7.44 -9.12 0.48
C GLY A 202 8.56 -10.13 0.62
N GLU A 203 9.40 -10.24 -0.42
CA GLU A 203 10.58 -11.12 -0.42
C GLU A 203 11.88 -10.41 0.01
N SER A 204 11.81 -9.08 0.18
CA SER A 204 12.95 -8.27 0.62
C SER A 204 13.18 -8.37 2.12
N LYS A 205 14.45 -8.21 2.52
CA LYS A 205 14.87 -8.18 3.92
C LYS A 205 15.57 -6.86 4.22
N GLY A 206 15.52 -6.45 5.46
CA GLY A 206 16.18 -5.25 5.96
C GLY A 206 15.61 -4.82 7.30
N ASP A 207 16.41 -4.10 8.08
CA ASP A 207 15.94 -3.51 9.32
C ASP A 207 15.02 -2.32 9.03
N LEU A 208 13.96 -2.18 9.82
CA LEU A 208 13.00 -1.09 9.78
C LEU A 208 13.11 -0.16 10.99
N VAL A 209 14.02 -0.44 11.90
CA VAL A 209 14.27 0.41 13.05
C VAL A 209 14.95 1.70 12.60
N ASN A 210 14.35 2.83 12.91
CA ASN A 210 14.84 4.18 12.55
C ASN A 210 14.94 4.48 11.05
N VAL A 211 14.29 3.69 10.19
CA VAL A 211 14.21 3.94 8.75
C VAL A 211 13.56 5.29 8.45
N THR A 212 14.05 5.96 7.42
CA THR A 212 13.54 7.23 6.90
C THR A 212 13.42 7.18 5.37
N THR A 213 12.86 8.21 4.75
CA THR A 213 12.84 8.36 3.29
C THR A 213 14.25 8.32 2.68
N GLU A 214 15.30 8.76 3.41
CA GLU A 214 16.68 8.68 2.95
C GLU A 214 17.16 7.23 2.79
N ASP A 215 16.70 6.30 3.64
CA ASP A 215 17.02 4.88 3.53
C ASP A 215 16.36 4.27 2.30
N PHE A 216 15.10 4.58 2.03
CA PHE A 216 14.41 4.16 0.81
C PHE A 216 15.03 4.80 -0.45
N LYS A 217 15.50 6.05 -0.37
CA LYS A 217 16.28 6.68 -1.45
C LYS A 217 17.58 5.91 -1.71
N ASN A 218 18.27 5.48 -0.68
CA ASN A 218 19.52 4.71 -0.82
C ASN A 218 19.25 3.30 -1.37
N ASP A 219 18.10 2.69 -1.05
CA ASP A 219 17.66 1.44 -1.68
C ASP A 219 17.43 1.63 -3.18
N ALA A 220 16.73 2.70 -3.55
CA ALA A 220 16.52 3.04 -4.96
C ALA A 220 17.86 3.32 -5.67
N LEU A 221 18.80 4.02 -5.03
CA LEU A 221 20.13 4.25 -5.58
C LEU A 221 20.88 2.94 -5.86
N ALA A 222 20.82 1.97 -4.94
CA ALA A 222 21.43 0.64 -5.17
C ALA A 222 20.80 -0.10 -6.38
N GLY A 223 19.48 0.05 -6.56
CA GLY A 223 18.78 -0.45 -7.76
C GLY A 223 19.25 0.24 -9.05
N VAL A 224 19.42 1.57 -9.03
CA VAL A 224 19.99 2.34 -10.14
C VAL A 224 21.42 1.87 -10.46
N GLU A 225 22.25 1.68 -9.45
CA GLU A 225 23.63 1.20 -9.62
C GLU A 225 23.68 -0.23 -10.19
N LEU A 226 22.75 -1.11 -9.81
CA LEU A 226 22.60 -2.41 -10.44
C LEU A 226 22.35 -2.28 -11.95
N LEU A 227 21.37 -1.43 -12.35
CA LEU A 227 20.97 -1.21 -13.73
C LEU A 227 22.09 -0.58 -14.55
N ARG A 228 22.86 0.34 -13.98
CA ARG A 228 24.00 0.99 -14.66
C ARG A 228 25.12 0.05 -15.04
N LYS A 229 25.19 -1.16 -14.47
CA LYS A 229 26.15 -2.18 -14.92
C LYS A 229 25.88 -2.69 -16.34
N GLN A 230 24.65 -2.53 -16.84
CA GLN A 230 24.20 -3.05 -18.13
C GLN A 230 23.66 -1.98 -19.07
N PHE A 231 23.14 -0.86 -18.54
CA PHE A 231 22.43 0.16 -19.30
C PHE A 231 23.08 1.54 -19.15
N LYS A 232 23.09 2.29 -20.24
CA LYS A 232 23.62 3.66 -20.27
C LYS A 232 22.59 4.71 -19.88
N HIS A 233 21.30 4.42 -20.11
CA HIS A 233 20.19 5.33 -19.87
C HIS A 233 19.30 4.77 -18.77
N VAL A 234 19.56 5.20 -17.54
CA VAL A 234 18.86 4.72 -16.34
C VAL A 234 18.06 5.87 -15.71
N GLY A 235 16.76 5.69 -15.66
CA GLY A 235 15.85 6.64 -15.00
C GLY A 235 15.07 6.01 -13.87
N ILE A 236 14.25 6.84 -13.22
CA ILE A 236 13.30 6.40 -12.20
C ILE A 236 11.87 6.76 -12.65
N LEU A 237 10.95 5.81 -12.46
CA LEU A 237 9.52 6.08 -12.37
C LEU A 237 9.11 5.88 -10.93
N GLY A 238 8.67 6.93 -10.26
CA GLY A 238 8.23 6.84 -8.86
C GLY A 238 6.82 7.36 -8.69
N HIS A 239 6.07 6.72 -7.80
CA HIS A 239 4.72 7.13 -7.44
C HIS A 239 4.73 7.73 -6.03
N SER A 240 4.02 8.84 -5.82
CA SER A 240 3.89 9.51 -4.52
C SER A 240 5.28 9.78 -3.90
N GLU A 241 5.61 9.24 -2.72
CA GLU A 241 6.95 9.34 -2.12
C GLU A 241 8.05 8.80 -3.04
N GLY A 242 7.78 7.75 -3.82
CA GLY A 242 8.72 7.26 -4.83
C GLY A 242 9.03 8.29 -5.91
N GLY A 243 8.06 9.11 -6.28
CA GLY A 243 8.27 10.27 -7.17
C GLY A 243 9.18 11.31 -6.54
N THR A 244 9.01 11.59 -5.24
CA THR A 244 9.88 12.45 -4.44
C THR A 244 11.31 11.88 -4.40
N ILE A 245 11.46 10.58 -4.12
CA ILE A 245 12.76 9.88 -4.12
C ILE A 245 13.45 9.99 -5.50
N GLY A 246 12.71 9.81 -6.60
CA GLY A 246 13.23 9.98 -7.94
C GLY A 246 13.79 11.39 -8.17
N LEU A 247 13.08 12.42 -7.73
CA LEU A 247 13.51 13.81 -7.81
C LEU A 247 14.72 14.10 -6.90
N MET A 248 14.81 13.49 -5.70
CA MET A 248 15.99 13.59 -4.83
C MET A 248 17.22 13.05 -5.54
N LEU A 249 17.16 11.86 -6.12
CA LEU A 249 18.26 11.25 -6.86
C LEU A 249 18.63 12.04 -8.13
N ALA A 250 17.64 12.66 -8.79
CA ALA A 250 17.89 13.57 -9.92
C ALA A 250 18.63 14.84 -9.48
N ALA A 251 18.27 15.42 -8.34
CA ALA A 251 18.97 16.59 -7.78
C ALA A 251 20.43 16.27 -7.37
N GLU A 252 20.71 15.01 -7.06
CA GLU A 252 22.05 14.48 -6.79
C GLU A 252 22.80 14.02 -8.07
N GLY A 253 22.19 14.15 -9.26
CA GLY A 253 22.81 13.75 -10.54
C GLY A 253 22.97 12.23 -10.70
N LYS A 254 22.17 11.41 -10.02
CA LYS A 254 22.29 9.95 -10.00
C LYS A 254 21.53 9.25 -11.13
N VAL A 255 20.57 9.94 -11.76
CA VAL A 255 19.71 9.37 -12.82
C VAL A 255 19.66 10.27 -14.04
N ASP A 256 19.37 9.68 -15.21
CA ASP A 256 19.40 10.38 -16.48
C ASP A 256 18.04 11.00 -16.84
N PHE A 257 16.96 10.55 -16.20
CA PHE A 257 15.60 11.08 -16.37
C PHE A 257 14.69 10.59 -15.25
N VAL A 258 13.58 11.31 -15.01
CA VAL A 258 12.58 10.96 -13.99
C VAL A 258 11.17 11.04 -14.56
N ILE A 259 10.33 10.06 -14.19
CA ILE A 259 8.87 10.14 -14.28
C ILE A 259 8.34 10.19 -12.84
N SER A 260 7.75 11.33 -12.47
CA SER A 260 7.14 11.54 -11.16
C SER A 260 5.61 11.46 -11.30
N LEU A 261 5.02 10.42 -10.72
CA LEU A 261 3.58 10.19 -10.66
C LEU A 261 3.09 10.66 -9.29
N ALA A 262 2.38 11.78 -9.23
CA ALA A 262 1.86 12.39 -8.00
C ALA A 262 2.93 12.58 -6.90
N GLY A 263 4.19 12.85 -7.28
CA GLY A 263 5.29 13.06 -6.32
C GLY A 263 5.17 14.39 -5.60
N MET A 264 5.47 14.37 -4.30
CA MET A 264 5.53 15.57 -3.48
C MET A 264 6.85 16.31 -3.71
N VAL A 265 6.79 17.63 -3.79
CA VAL A 265 7.95 18.52 -3.79
C VAL A 265 7.87 19.62 -2.74
N VAL A 266 6.65 19.93 -2.30
CA VAL A 266 6.40 20.74 -1.11
C VAL A 266 6.50 19.88 0.15
N SER A 267 6.53 20.51 1.33
CA SER A 267 6.79 19.78 2.57
C SER A 267 5.77 18.68 2.85
N GLY A 268 6.25 17.57 3.43
CA GLY A 268 5.40 16.48 3.88
C GLY A 268 4.37 16.91 4.92
N GLU A 269 4.73 17.84 5.81
CA GLU A 269 3.80 18.48 6.74
C GLU A 269 2.62 19.11 6.00
N LYS A 270 2.89 19.96 5.02
CA LYS A 270 1.85 20.64 4.24
C LYS A 270 0.93 19.63 3.56
N THR A 271 1.50 18.58 2.98
CA THR A 271 0.75 17.49 2.36
C THR A 271 -0.19 16.83 3.35
N LEU A 272 0.29 16.48 4.56
CA LEU A 272 -0.55 15.86 5.59
C LEU A 272 -1.61 16.82 6.15
N MET A 273 -1.28 18.10 6.30
CA MET A 273 -2.26 19.12 6.72
C MET A 273 -3.40 19.24 5.72
N GLU A 274 -3.11 19.25 4.41
CA GLU A 274 -4.12 19.31 3.36
C GLU A 274 -5.00 18.06 3.32
N GLN A 275 -4.42 16.87 3.46
CA GLN A 275 -5.16 15.60 3.56
C GLN A 275 -6.13 15.60 4.74
N ASN A 276 -5.67 16.02 5.92
CA ASN A 276 -6.50 16.09 7.12
C ASN A 276 -7.63 17.10 6.95
N ARG A 277 -7.31 18.31 6.48
CA ARG A 277 -8.32 19.36 6.24
C ARG A 277 -9.37 18.89 5.24
N TRP A 278 -8.96 18.31 4.10
CA TRP A 278 -9.87 17.80 3.10
C TRP A 278 -10.79 16.72 3.69
N THR A 279 -10.24 15.76 4.44
CA THR A 279 -11.01 14.68 5.09
C THR A 279 -12.06 15.23 6.03
N LEU A 280 -11.70 16.23 6.86
CA LEU A 280 -12.63 16.84 7.80
C LEU A 280 -13.71 17.68 7.10
N GLN A 281 -13.40 18.32 5.98
CA GLN A 281 -14.38 19.05 5.16
C GLN A 281 -15.45 18.14 4.56
N GLN A 282 -15.18 16.82 4.42
CA GLN A 282 -16.20 15.85 4.02
C GLN A 282 -17.08 15.40 5.19
N SER A 283 -16.75 15.79 6.41
CA SER A 283 -17.50 15.48 7.63
C SER A 283 -18.60 16.50 7.89
N LEU A 284 -19.40 16.25 8.92
CA LEU A 284 -20.43 17.19 9.38
C LEU A 284 -19.93 18.18 10.43
N TYR A 285 -18.60 18.26 10.67
CA TYR A 285 -18.06 19.20 11.65
C TYR A 285 -18.18 20.65 11.15
N PRO A 286 -18.52 21.60 12.05
CA PRO A 286 -18.48 23.04 11.77
C PRO A 286 -17.07 23.50 11.38
N GLN A 287 -16.97 24.53 10.55
CA GLN A 287 -15.70 25.05 10.05
C GLN A 287 -14.75 25.47 11.17
N ASP A 288 -15.26 26.08 12.24
CA ASP A 288 -14.46 26.49 13.41
C ASP A 288 -13.84 25.30 14.16
N VAL A 289 -14.54 24.15 14.20
CA VAL A 289 -14.00 22.89 14.75
C VAL A 289 -12.89 22.35 13.88
N ILE A 290 -13.07 22.36 12.55
CA ILE A 290 -12.05 21.94 11.59
C ILE A 290 -10.80 22.81 11.73
N ASP A 291 -10.96 24.13 11.82
CA ASP A 291 -9.84 25.06 11.93
C ASP A 291 -9.09 24.88 13.26
N ARG A 292 -9.78 24.67 14.38
CA ARG A 292 -9.15 24.35 15.68
C ARG A 292 -8.36 23.04 15.63
N TYR A 293 -8.93 21.99 15.02
CA TYR A 293 -8.22 20.72 14.83
C TYR A 293 -6.97 20.92 13.99
N CYS A 294 -7.06 21.60 12.86
CA CYS A 294 -5.91 21.84 11.98
C CYS A 294 -4.82 22.67 12.69
N THR A 295 -5.19 23.69 13.47
CA THR A 295 -4.21 24.46 14.28
C THR A 295 -3.50 23.58 15.31
N ALA A 296 -4.24 22.67 15.97
CA ALA A 296 -3.66 21.74 16.91
C ALA A 296 -2.71 20.73 16.24
N LEU A 297 -3.10 20.23 15.07
CA LEU A 297 -2.28 19.30 14.29
C LEU A 297 -0.99 19.99 13.77
N GLU A 298 -1.07 21.22 13.29
CA GLU A 298 0.09 22.00 12.86
C GLU A 298 1.07 22.21 14.03
N SER A 299 0.57 22.64 15.19
CA SER A 299 1.39 22.76 16.40
C SER A 299 2.05 21.44 16.80
N LEU A 300 1.33 20.33 16.70
CA LEU A 300 1.87 18.99 16.93
C LEU A 300 3.02 18.66 15.98
N PHE A 301 2.85 18.92 14.69
CA PHE A 301 3.87 18.66 13.67
C PHE A 301 5.10 19.52 13.86
N ASP A 302 4.95 20.80 14.23
CA ASP A 302 6.08 21.70 14.57
C ASP A 302 6.90 21.16 15.74
N GLU A 303 6.24 20.69 16.81
CA GLU A 303 6.92 20.09 17.95
C GLU A 303 7.65 18.79 17.56
N LEU A 304 7.03 17.94 16.74
CA LEU A 304 7.64 16.72 16.26
C LEU A 304 8.86 16.98 15.36
N LYS A 305 8.78 17.94 14.44
CA LYS A 305 9.93 18.40 13.61
C LYS A 305 11.08 18.94 14.48
N ALA A 306 10.75 19.60 15.57
CA ALA A 306 11.73 20.08 16.54
C ALA A 306 12.32 18.98 17.45
N GLY A 307 11.99 17.72 17.23
CA GLY A 307 12.49 16.57 18.00
C GLY A 307 11.79 16.34 19.33
N ARG A 308 10.71 17.06 19.62
CA ARG A 308 9.92 16.89 20.85
C ARG A 308 8.79 15.88 20.65
N ASN A 309 8.23 15.37 21.76
CA ASN A 309 7.06 14.48 21.79
C ASN A 309 6.00 15.12 22.70
N PRO A 310 5.29 16.15 22.25
CA PRO A 310 4.25 16.76 23.07
C PRO A 310 3.05 15.81 23.19
N GLU A 311 2.43 15.80 24.36
CA GLU A 311 1.06 15.29 24.48
C GLU A 311 0.12 16.29 23.80
N PRO A 312 -0.76 15.85 22.89
CA PRO A 312 -1.73 16.75 22.29
C PRO A 312 -2.70 17.25 23.33
N THR A 313 -2.52 18.50 23.76
CA THR A 313 -3.44 19.16 24.70
C THR A 313 -4.33 20.08 23.89
N VAL A 314 -5.55 19.62 23.59
CA VAL A 314 -6.56 20.49 22.98
C VAL A 314 -7.82 20.40 23.80
N HIS A 315 -8.12 21.49 24.51
CA HIS A 315 -9.40 21.68 25.13
C HIS A 315 -10.38 22.19 24.05
N ASP A 316 -11.62 21.74 24.12
CA ASP A 316 -12.73 22.16 23.26
C ASP A 316 -12.83 21.53 21.85
N LEU A 317 -12.25 20.36 21.61
CA LEU A 317 -12.56 19.54 20.45
C LEU A 317 -13.54 18.41 20.82
N PRO A 318 -14.35 17.93 19.86
CA PRO A 318 -15.08 16.67 20.02
C PRO A 318 -14.15 15.52 20.37
N THR A 319 -14.56 14.65 21.30
CA THR A 319 -13.75 13.52 21.80
C THR A 319 -13.14 12.65 20.69
N GLU A 320 -13.83 12.50 19.55
CA GLU A 320 -13.34 11.75 18.41
C GLU A 320 -12.13 12.44 17.77
N LEU A 321 -12.15 13.76 17.63
CA LEU A 321 -11.04 14.53 17.06
C LEU A 321 -9.86 14.61 18.03
N GLU A 322 -10.09 14.64 19.34
CA GLU A 322 -9.02 14.53 20.34
C GLU A 322 -8.29 13.17 20.21
N LYS A 323 -9.05 12.07 20.06
CA LYS A 323 -8.48 10.76 19.82
C LYS A 323 -7.70 10.70 18.51
N ASN A 324 -8.19 11.35 17.46
CA ASN A 324 -7.47 11.42 16.18
C ASN A 324 -6.14 12.18 16.32
N LEU A 325 -6.07 13.26 17.10
CA LEU A 325 -4.80 13.93 17.40
C LEU A 325 -3.82 13.06 18.19
N GLN A 326 -4.30 12.29 19.15
CA GLN A 326 -3.48 11.34 19.90
C GLN A 326 -2.92 10.24 18.97
N LEU A 327 -3.74 9.73 18.04
CA LEU A 327 -3.31 8.78 17.03
C LEU A 327 -2.28 9.41 16.07
N ALA A 328 -2.54 10.64 15.62
CA ALA A 328 -1.60 11.39 14.78
C ALA A 328 -0.25 11.58 15.48
N GLN A 329 -0.25 11.94 16.78
CA GLN A 329 0.96 12.05 17.59
C GLN A 329 1.72 10.73 17.66
N ALA A 330 1.04 9.63 17.99
CA ALA A 330 1.66 8.32 18.11
C ALA A 330 2.27 7.85 16.78
N GLN A 331 1.55 8.00 15.67
CA GLN A 331 1.99 7.62 14.33
C GLN A 331 3.13 8.50 13.83
N SER A 332 3.06 9.81 14.07
CA SER A 332 4.03 10.78 13.58
C SER A 332 5.29 10.89 14.45
N SER A 333 5.34 10.21 15.58
CA SER A 333 6.52 10.21 16.48
C SER A 333 7.67 9.33 16.00
N THR A 334 7.46 8.53 14.95
CA THR A 334 8.50 7.65 14.39
C THR A 334 9.58 8.46 13.66
N PRO A 335 10.84 7.98 13.59
CA PRO A 335 11.90 8.63 12.81
C PRO A 335 11.50 8.87 11.35
N TYR A 336 10.83 7.90 10.72
CA TYR A 336 10.29 8.03 9.37
C TYR A 336 9.37 9.24 9.22
N MET A 337 8.32 9.33 10.06
CA MET A 337 7.35 10.41 9.95
C MET A 337 7.93 11.79 10.29
N ARG A 338 8.84 11.87 11.25
CA ARG A 338 9.54 13.13 11.55
C ARG A 338 10.37 13.61 10.36
N HIS A 339 11.08 12.70 9.70
CA HIS A 339 11.81 12.99 8.49
C HIS A 339 10.87 13.42 7.36
N PHE A 340 9.77 12.67 7.16
CA PHE A 340 8.76 12.95 6.15
C PHE A 340 8.12 14.34 6.34
N LEU A 341 7.74 14.70 7.56
CA LEU A 341 7.19 16.03 7.88
C LEU A 341 8.14 17.17 7.46
N ALA A 342 9.44 17.00 7.69
CA ALA A 342 10.47 17.98 7.38
C ALA A 342 10.96 17.94 5.93
N LEU A 343 10.59 16.92 5.15
CA LEU A 343 11.04 16.72 3.79
C LEU A 343 10.40 17.76 2.86
N ASP A 344 11.23 18.62 2.26
CA ASP A 344 10.85 19.64 1.27
C ASP A 344 11.92 19.69 0.17
N LEU A 345 11.49 19.62 -1.08
CA LEU A 345 12.40 19.64 -2.23
C LEU A 345 12.48 21.01 -2.93
N SER A 346 11.74 22.01 -2.49
CA SER A 346 11.62 23.31 -3.16
C SER A 346 12.99 23.93 -3.48
N ASP A 347 13.91 23.89 -2.52
CA ASP A 347 15.26 24.44 -2.65
C ASP A 347 16.22 23.56 -3.49
N ARG A 348 15.83 22.32 -3.79
CA ARG A 348 16.65 21.36 -4.55
C ARG A 348 16.26 21.29 -6.03
N LEU A 349 15.07 21.76 -6.41
CA LEU A 349 14.54 21.64 -7.77
C LEU A 349 15.47 22.26 -8.82
N GLY A 350 16.12 23.39 -8.52
CA GLY A 350 17.08 24.06 -9.40
C GLY A 350 18.34 23.23 -9.71
N LYS A 351 18.61 22.15 -8.96
CA LYS A 351 19.73 21.23 -9.21
C LYS A 351 19.36 20.12 -10.19
N ILE A 352 18.08 19.93 -10.50
CA ILE A 352 17.60 18.88 -11.39
C ILE A 352 17.76 19.37 -12.84
N THR A 353 18.77 18.84 -13.52
CA THR A 353 19.10 19.18 -14.91
C THR A 353 18.65 18.12 -15.91
N CYS A 354 18.40 16.89 -15.48
CA CYS A 354 17.91 15.84 -16.33
C CYS A 354 16.42 16.06 -16.71
N PRO A 355 15.94 15.45 -17.81
CA PRO A 355 14.53 15.51 -18.20
C PRO A 355 13.58 14.93 -17.14
N VAL A 356 12.48 15.64 -16.88
CA VAL A 356 11.44 15.23 -15.95
C VAL A 356 10.07 15.22 -16.63
N LEU A 357 9.35 14.10 -16.53
CA LEU A 357 7.90 14.03 -16.74
C LEU A 357 7.22 14.03 -15.37
N ALA A 358 6.32 14.96 -15.12
CA ALA A 358 5.53 14.98 -13.90
C ALA A 358 4.04 14.94 -14.22
N LEU A 359 3.34 13.96 -13.65
CA LEU A 359 1.92 13.75 -13.82
C LEU A 359 1.20 13.82 -12.46
N ASN A 360 0.00 14.39 -12.45
CA ASN A 360 -0.90 14.29 -11.30
C ASN A 360 -2.37 14.33 -11.79
N GLY A 361 -3.28 13.77 -10.99
CA GLY A 361 -4.69 13.71 -11.28
C GLY A 361 -5.47 14.93 -10.77
N THR A 362 -6.52 15.35 -11.49
CA THR A 362 -7.41 16.43 -11.01
C THR A 362 -8.23 16.04 -9.78
N LYS A 363 -8.38 14.73 -9.54
CA LYS A 363 -9.10 14.17 -8.39
C LYS A 363 -8.18 13.51 -7.35
N ASP A 364 -6.88 13.81 -7.42
CA ASP A 364 -5.96 13.41 -6.36
C ASP A 364 -6.30 14.17 -5.06
N ARG A 365 -6.60 13.39 -3.99
CA ARG A 365 -6.94 13.91 -2.66
C ARG A 365 -5.85 13.64 -1.64
N GLN A 366 -4.73 13.04 -2.06
CA GLN A 366 -3.59 12.76 -1.21
C GLN A 366 -2.44 13.72 -1.47
N VAL A 367 -2.19 14.09 -2.73
CA VAL A 367 -1.16 15.06 -3.10
C VAL A 367 -1.80 16.16 -3.93
N ASN A 368 -1.68 17.41 -3.47
CA ASN A 368 -2.18 18.58 -4.18
C ASN A 368 -1.41 18.76 -5.50
N GLY A 369 -2.05 18.33 -6.60
CA GLY A 369 -1.45 18.35 -7.93
C GLY A 369 -1.13 19.76 -8.41
N GLU A 370 -2.00 20.73 -8.16
CA GLU A 370 -1.80 22.11 -8.62
C GLU A 370 -0.54 22.70 -7.99
N GLU A 371 -0.37 22.58 -6.70
CA GLU A 371 0.76 23.15 -5.99
C GLU A 371 2.08 22.47 -6.37
N ASN A 372 2.12 21.13 -6.29
CA ASN A 372 3.34 20.37 -6.57
C ASN A 372 3.78 20.52 -8.04
N LEU A 373 2.85 20.45 -8.99
CA LEU A 373 3.19 20.65 -10.40
C LEU A 373 3.60 22.10 -10.72
N ASN A 374 3.05 23.10 -10.02
CA ASN A 374 3.50 24.49 -10.14
C ASN A 374 4.90 24.68 -9.56
N ALA A 375 5.22 24.08 -8.43
CA ALA A 375 6.57 24.11 -7.86
C ALA A 375 7.58 23.47 -8.83
N LEU A 376 7.26 22.32 -9.43
CA LEU A 376 8.09 21.69 -10.46
C LEU A 376 8.24 22.57 -11.72
N ARG A 377 7.14 23.17 -12.19
CA ARG A 377 7.15 24.05 -13.37
C ARG A 377 8.10 25.23 -13.20
N ASN A 378 8.11 25.82 -12.02
CA ASN A 378 8.90 27.00 -11.72
C ASN A 378 10.32 26.67 -11.26
N GLY A 379 10.52 25.56 -10.54
CA GLY A 379 11.79 25.23 -9.90
C GLY A 379 12.76 24.42 -10.74
N LEU A 380 12.29 23.51 -11.62
CA LEU A 380 13.17 22.65 -12.41
C LEU A 380 14.04 23.44 -13.41
N ALA A 381 15.34 23.17 -13.40
CA ALA A 381 16.29 23.76 -14.35
C ALA A 381 16.32 23.01 -15.70
N GLY A 382 16.12 21.71 -15.69
CA GLY A 382 16.18 20.84 -16.87
C GLY A 382 14.92 20.86 -17.72
N GLN A 383 14.94 20.05 -18.79
CA GLN A 383 13.77 19.82 -19.65
C GLN A 383 12.63 19.21 -18.84
N LYS A 384 11.45 19.77 -18.94
CA LYS A 384 10.27 19.32 -18.18
C LYS A 384 9.04 19.18 -19.06
N GLU A 385 8.28 18.13 -18.82
CA GLU A 385 6.93 17.95 -19.32
C GLU A 385 6.01 17.73 -18.12
N ILE A 386 5.06 18.64 -17.92
CA ILE A 386 4.20 18.65 -16.73
C ILE A 386 2.76 18.59 -17.22
N ARG A 387 2.04 17.54 -16.81
CA ARG A 387 0.67 17.27 -17.23
C ARG A 387 -0.24 17.02 -16.04
N VAL A 388 -1.44 17.55 -16.11
CA VAL A 388 -2.56 17.20 -15.26
C VAL A 388 -3.42 16.19 -16.01
N ILE A 389 -3.81 15.11 -15.38
CA ILE A 389 -4.66 14.07 -15.96
C ILE A 389 -6.07 14.24 -15.41
N GLU A 390 -7.00 14.54 -16.32
CA GLU A 390 -8.39 14.83 -15.95
C GLU A 390 -9.10 13.57 -15.42
N GLY A 391 -9.83 13.73 -14.33
CA GLY A 391 -10.74 12.73 -13.79
C GLY A 391 -10.09 11.59 -13.00
N VAL A 392 -8.74 11.58 -12.83
CA VAL A 392 -8.06 10.49 -12.12
C VAL A 392 -7.70 10.86 -10.68
N ASN A 393 -7.71 9.82 -9.81
CA ASN A 393 -7.33 9.88 -8.40
C ASN A 393 -5.80 9.76 -8.21
N HIS A 394 -5.37 9.61 -6.95
CA HIS A 394 -3.96 9.43 -6.59
C HIS A 394 -3.31 8.19 -7.22
N LEU A 395 -4.05 7.09 -7.36
CA LEU A 395 -3.59 5.86 -8.01
C LEU A 395 -3.68 5.90 -9.54
N PHE A 396 -3.97 7.06 -10.12
CA PHE A 396 -4.19 7.23 -11.57
C PHE A 396 -5.33 6.38 -12.13
N GLN A 397 -6.42 6.24 -11.38
CA GLN A 397 -7.65 5.59 -11.80
C GLN A 397 -8.73 6.66 -12.09
N HIS A 398 -9.51 6.52 -13.16
CA HIS A 398 -10.71 7.34 -13.33
C HIS A 398 -11.70 7.06 -12.20
N CYS A 399 -12.19 8.10 -11.56
CA CYS A 399 -13.01 8.00 -10.36
C CYS A 399 -14.11 9.08 -10.31
N ASN A 400 -15.02 8.95 -9.34
CA ASN A 400 -16.10 9.93 -9.15
C ASN A 400 -15.66 11.09 -8.24
N THR A 401 -15.13 10.80 -7.06
CA THR A 401 -14.81 11.80 -6.04
C THR A 401 -13.31 11.94 -5.77
N GLY A 402 -12.53 10.88 -6.03
CA GLY A 402 -11.12 10.76 -5.68
C GLY A 402 -10.89 10.29 -4.23
N ASN A 403 -11.97 9.97 -3.50
CA ASN A 403 -11.87 9.44 -2.16
C ASN A 403 -11.19 8.05 -2.18
N PRO A 404 -10.20 7.77 -1.32
CA PRO A 404 -9.56 6.45 -1.24
C PRO A 404 -10.52 5.27 -1.04
N SER A 405 -11.69 5.50 -0.47
CA SER A 405 -12.73 4.47 -0.32
C SER A 405 -13.25 3.93 -1.65
N GLU A 406 -13.11 4.67 -2.77
CA GLU A 406 -13.51 4.22 -4.11
C GLU A 406 -12.53 3.21 -4.72
N TYR A 407 -11.25 3.21 -4.33
CA TYR A 407 -10.18 2.44 -4.98
C TYR A 407 -10.51 0.95 -5.12
N LYS A 408 -11.10 0.36 -4.09
CA LYS A 408 -11.46 -1.07 -4.06
C LYS A 408 -12.51 -1.47 -5.10
N ASP A 409 -13.40 -0.53 -5.46
CA ASP A 409 -14.56 -0.79 -6.32
C ASP A 409 -14.32 -0.39 -7.79
N ILE A 410 -13.25 0.34 -8.08
CA ILE A 410 -12.81 0.68 -9.43
C ILE A 410 -12.17 -0.56 -10.06
N GLU A 411 -12.56 -0.92 -11.30
CA GLU A 411 -11.92 -2.04 -12.03
C GLU A 411 -10.63 -1.62 -12.74
N GLU A 412 -10.55 -0.36 -13.18
CA GLU A 412 -9.37 0.21 -13.83
C GLU A 412 -8.21 0.31 -12.83
N THR A 413 -7.06 -0.26 -13.21
CA THR A 413 -5.85 -0.20 -12.39
C THR A 413 -5.02 1.04 -12.67
N PHE A 414 -4.92 1.45 -13.94
CA PHE A 414 -4.18 2.63 -14.34
C PHE A 414 -4.80 3.25 -15.59
N ALA A 415 -5.04 4.55 -15.58
CA ALA A 415 -5.72 5.26 -16.65
C ALA A 415 -4.97 5.15 -17.99
N PRO A 416 -5.62 4.69 -19.07
CA PRO A 416 -4.96 4.49 -20.35
C PRO A 416 -4.28 5.74 -20.92
N ASN A 417 -4.91 6.91 -20.78
CA ASN A 417 -4.36 8.19 -21.23
C ASN A 417 -3.07 8.58 -20.48
N ALA A 418 -2.97 8.30 -19.19
CA ALA A 418 -1.75 8.51 -18.43
C ALA A 418 -0.64 7.54 -18.88
N LEU A 419 -0.99 6.28 -19.13
CA LEU A 419 -0.07 5.28 -19.63
C LEU A 419 0.47 5.62 -21.03
N GLU A 420 -0.38 6.11 -21.92
CA GLU A 420 0.00 6.59 -23.26
C GLU A 420 1.01 7.74 -23.19
N ILE A 421 0.81 8.70 -22.28
CA ILE A 421 1.76 9.81 -22.05
C ILE A 421 3.12 9.28 -21.60
N ILE A 422 3.15 8.36 -20.64
CA ILE A 422 4.38 7.74 -20.14
C ILE A 422 5.13 7.04 -21.28
N VAL A 423 4.44 6.19 -22.04
CA VAL A 423 5.01 5.46 -23.18
C VAL A 423 5.53 6.43 -24.26
N ALA A 424 4.73 7.43 -24.64
CA ALA A 424 5.12 8.40 -25.66
C ALA A 424 6.34 9.24 -25.24
N TRP A 425 6.44 9.57 -23.94
CA TRP A 425 7.58 10.30 -23.41
C TRP A 425 8.85 9.45 -23.39
N MET A 426 8.75 8.18 -22.99
CA MET A 426 9.86 7.24 -22.95
C MET A 426 10.41 6.91 -24.34
N LYS A 427 9.59 6.88 -25.39
CA LYS A 427 10.04 6.66 -26.78
C LYS A 427 10.98 7.75 -27.33
N LYS A 428 11.10 8.85 -26.62
CA LYS A 428 12.00 9.97 -26.98
C LYS A 428 13.35 9.87 -26.25
N ARG A 429 13.58 8.82 -25.45
CA ARG A 429 14.78 8.59 -24.60
C ARG A 429 15.59 7.38 -25.10
#